data_0d49c573e9215f65865658b9098b9271
#
_entry.id   0d49c573e9215f65865658b9098b9271
#
_cell.length_a   1.000
_cell.length_b   1.000
_cell.length_c   1.000
_cell.angle_alpha   90.00
_cell.angle_beta   90.00
_cell.angle_gamma   90.00
#
_symmetry.space_group_name_H-M   'P 1'
#
loop_
_entity.id
_entity.type
_entity.pdbx_description
1 polymer ?
#
loop_
_entity_poly.entity_id
_entity_poly.type
_entity_poly.pdbx_seq_one_letter_code
_entity_poly.pdbx_strand_id
1 'polypeptide(L)'
;LQPEKVRTLAAVGAGQGSTAALPAKVAKATLRGLAKTYRLSEAALKTASLREVHDVGNGPLVAHFNQQVDGLDVFRTSLKIGMDRTTTPTMASGSLAVNITPVTSDFALDETAAVAAAFRAMKSGQVVVERVRRTGGLEAGYAALTVQGRPADAPAAVVGEQAGVSLSGPARSKRLWYPGPRGLIPAYYVELSVGRSDDTQTDDCAF
;
A
#
# COMPACT_ATOMS: atom_id res chain seq x y z
N LEU A 1 37.99 -11.95 7.75
CA LEU A 1 36.79 -11.10 7.89
C LEU A 1 35.57 -12.01 7.86
N GLN A 2 34.88 -12.20 9.00
CA GLN A 2 33.69 -13.00 9.12
C GLN A 2 32.49 -12.14 8.73
N PRO A 3 31.45 -12.68 8.01
CA PRO A 3 30.23 -11.97 7.75
C PRO A 3 29.40 -11.88 9.04
N GLU A 4 29.12 -10.67 9.47
CA GLU A 4 28.25 -10.41 10.61
C GLU A 4 26.81 -10.89 10.32
N LYS A 5 26.28 -11.59 11.29
CA LYS A 5 24.93 -12.13 11.33
C LYS A 5 23.90 -10.99 11.23
N VAL A 6 23.18 -10.93 10.14
CA VAL A 6 21.91 -10.20 10.06
C VAL A 6 20.97 -10.85 11.09
N ARG A 7 20.78 -10.20 12.23
CA ARG A 7 19.75 -10.57 13.22
C ARG A 7 18.40 -10.21 12.64
N THR A 8 17.67 -11.23 12.24
CA THR A 8 16.23 -11.17 11.99
C THR A 8 15.54 -10.60 13.23
N LEU A 9 14.95 -9.42 13.10
CA LEU A 9 14.03 -8.82 14.09
C LEU A 9 12.65 -9.49 13.98
N ALA A 10 12.62 -10.80 14.17
CA ALA A 10 11.41 -11.54 14.43
C ALA A 10 11.47 -12.06 15.86
N ALA A 11 10.46 -11.70 16.66
CA ALA A 11 10.21 -12.11 18.04
C ALA A 11 10.63 -11.12 19.15
N VAL A 12 10.08 -9.91 19.12
CA VAL A 12 9.79 -9.16 20.34
C VAL A 12 8.29 -8.83 20.33
N GLY A 13 7.46 -9.82 20.57
CA GLY A 13 6.01 -9.69 20.54
C GLY A 13 5.25 -10.64 21.47
N ALA A 14 5.95 -11.40 22.29
CA ALA A 14 5.31 -12.33 23.24
C ALA A 14 5.65 -11.94 24.67
N GLY A 15 4.93 -10.96 25.23
CA GLY A 15 5.09 -10.64 26.65
C GLY A 15 4.49 -9.31 27.16
N GLN A 16 3.70 -8.58 26.38
CA GLN A 16 3.11 -7.31 26.85
C GLN A 16 1.59 -7.22 26.62
N GLY A 17 0.84 -8.25 26.95
CA GLY A 17 -0.60 -8.26 26.76
C GLY A 17 -1.40 -7.28 27.63
N SER A 18 -0.82 -6.67 28.66
CA SER A 18 -1.54 -5.81 29.62
C SER A 18 -1.26 -4.31 29.43
N THR A 19 -0.05 -3.93 29.04
CA THR A 19 0.34 -2.52 28.92
C THR A 19 -0.13 -1.85 27.64
N ALA A 20 -0.26 -2.59 26.55
CA ALA A 20 -0.72 -2.06 25.25
C ALA A 20 -2.23 -1.82 25.18
N ALA A 21 -3.02 -2.41 26.04
CA ALA A 21 -4.49 -2.29 26.02
C ALA A 21 -4.99 -0.88 26.35
N LEU A 22 -4.36 -0.20 27.31
CA LEU A 22 -4.77 1.14 27.70
C LEU A 22 -4.48 2.19 26.62
N PRO A 23 -3.27 2.31 26.07
CA PRO A 23 -2.99 3.24 24.97
C PRO A 23 -3.91 3.03 23.76
N ALA A 24 -4.17 1.79 23.37
CA ALA A 24 -5.09 1.46 22.29
C ALA A 24 -6.52 1.93 22.55
N LYS A 25 -7.01 1.76 23.79
CA LYS A 25 -8.34 2.21 24.19
C LYS A 25 -8.44 3.74 24.18
N VAL A 26 -7.43 4.43 24.73
CA VAL A 26 -7.36 5.89 24.73
C VAL A 26 -7.30 6.44 23.30
N ALA A 27 -6.45 5.88 22.45
CA ALA A 27 -6.35 6.31 21.07
C ALA A 27 -7.68 6.16 20.30
N LYS A 28 -8.40 5.06 20.48
CA LYS A 28 -9.74 4.86 19.89
C LYS A 28 -10.77 5.86 20.43
N ALA A 29 -10.72 6.18 21.70
CA ALA A 29 -11.60 7.20 22.31
C ALA A 29 -11.27 8.60 21.75
N THR A 30 -9.99 8.93 21.65
CA THR A 30 -9.50 10.19 21.08
C THR A 30 -9.94 10.33 19.62
N LEU A 31 -9.80 9.29 18.81
CA LEU A 31 -10.28 9.30 17.42
C LEU A 31 -11.77 9.64 17.33
N ARG A 32 -12.60 9.03 18.19
CA ARG A 32 -14.05 9.36 18.26
C ARG A 32 -14.28 10.82 18.66
N GLY A 33 -13.53 11.33 19.64
CA GLY A 33 -13.60 12.73 20.04
C GLY A 33 -13.21 13.70 18.92
N LEU A 34 -12.32 13.30 18.03
CA LEU A 34 -11.86 14.08 16.89
C LEU A 34 -12.78 13.96 15.65
N ALA A 35 -13.83 13.13 15.68
CA ALA A 35 -14.70 12.86 14.54
C ALA A 35 -15.23 14.13 13.89
N LYS A 36 -15.71 15.09 14.68
CA LYS A 36 -16.24 16.37 14.18
C LYS A 36 -15.14 17.20 13.50
N THR A 37 -13.94 17.26 14.08
CA THR A 37 -12.79 18.00 13.53
C THR A 37 -12.37 17.45 12.17
N TYR A 38 -12.33 16.12 12.04
CA TYR A 38 -11.99 15.41 10.81
C TYR A 38 -13.19 15.17 9.89
N ARG A 39 -14.38 15.66 10.25
CA ARG A 39 -15.65 15.49 9.50
C ARG A 39 -16.01 14.03 9.24
N LEU A 40 -15.64 13.13 10.16
CA LEU A 40 -15.88 11.70 10.02
C LEU A 40 -17.30 11.36 10.48
N SER A 41 -18.02 10.62 9.64
CA SER A 41 -19.27 9.98 10.02
C SER A 41 -19.02 8.76 10.91
N GLU A 42 -20.05 8.27 11.60
CA GLU A 42 -19.99 7.01 12.35
C GLU A 42 -19.57 5.83 11.45
N ALA A 43 -20.04 5.82 10.19
CA ALA A 43 -19.62 4.81 9.21
C ALA A 43 -18.10 4.92 8.93
N ALA A 44 -17.59 6.12 8.67
CA ALA A 44 -16.15 6.33 8.44
C ALA A 44 -15.30 5.96 9.67
N LEU A 45 -15.77 6.23 10.88
CA LEU A 45 -15.09 5.82 12.11
C LEU A 45 -15.02 4.30 12.26
N LYS A 46 -16.05 3.57 11.86
CA LYS A 46 -16.08 2.10 11.93
C LYS A 46 -15.06 1.45 10.97
N THR A 47 -14.69 2.12 9.89
CA THR A 47 -13.68 1.63 8.93
C THR A 47 -12.25 1.91 9.39
N ALA A 48 -12.06 2.78 10.40
CA ALA A 48 -10.74 3.09 10.95
C ALA A 48 -10.26 1.95 11.86
N SER A 49 -9.23 1.25 11.44
CA SER A 49 -8.60 0.16 12.17
C SER A 49 -7.32 0.63 12.84
N LEU A 50 -7.15 0.33 14.12
CA LEU A 50 -5.87 0.51 14.80
C LEU A 50 -4.90 -0.57 14.32
N ARG A 51 -3.83 -0.18 13.65
CA ARG A 51 -2.78 -1.08 13.16
C ARG A 51 -1.84 -1.47 14.28
N GLU A 52 -1.33 -0.49 14.99
CA GLU A 52 -0.36 -0.68 16.06
C GLU A 52 -0.32 0.51 17.00
N VAL A 53 0.25 0.29 18.16
CA VAL A 53 0.73 1.36 19.05
C VAL A 53 2.24 1.23 19.13
N HIS A 54 2.94 2.16 18.50
CA HIS A 54 4.39 2.22 18.50
C HIS A 54 4.89 2.78 19.83
N ASP A 55 5.75 2.03 20.50
CA ASP A 55 6.38 2.39 21.79
C ASP A 55 7.86 2.02 21.75
N VAL A 56 8.72 3.03 21.81
CA VAL A 56 10.18 2.88 21.86
C VAL A 56 10.76 2.89 23.28
N GLY A 57 9.89 2.87 24.30
CA GLY A 57 10.29 2.82 25.71
C GLY A 57 10.53 4.18 26.36
N ASN A 58 11.15 5.14 25.69
CA ASN A 58 11.56 6.43 26.23
C ASN A 58 10.96 7.66 25.51
N GLY A 59 10.12 7.43 24.50
CA GLY A 59 9.46 8.48 23.73
C GLY A 59 7.93 8.50 23.92
N PRO A 60 7.21 9.28 23.11
CA PRO A 60 5.75 9.24 23.07
C PRO A 60 5.25 7.90 22.54
N LEU A 61 4.04 7.55 22.95
CA LEU A 61 3.28 6.45 22.33
C LEU A 61 2.61 6.98 21.06
N VAL A 62 2.69 6.24 19.96
CA VAL A 62 2.05 6.66 18.71
C VAL A 62 1.13 5.56 18.20
N ALA A 63 -0.17 5.81 18.25
CA ALA A 63 -1.18 4.92 17.70
C ALA A 63 -1.42 5.23 16.23
N HIS A 64 -1.29 4.21 15.37
CA HIS A 64 -1.47 4.31 13.92
C HIS A 64 -2.80 3.71 13.50
N PHE A 65 -3.62 4.49 12.80
CA PHE A 65 -4.90 4.07 12.23
C PHE A 65 -4.83 4.12 10.70
N ASN A 66 -5.37 3.08 10.07
CA ASN A 66 -5.66 3.03 8.65
C ASN A 66 -7.15 2.78 8.45
N GLN A 67 -7.66 2.99 7.23
CA GLN A 67 -9.03 2.61 6.89
C GLN A 67 -9.06 1.39 5.98
N GLN A 68 -10.04 0.53 6.24
CA GLN A 68 -10.36 -0.62 5.39
C GLN A 68 -11.88 -0.67 5.17
N VAL A 69 -12.27 -0.92 3.92
CA VAL A 69 -13.66 -1.15 3.52
C VAL A 69 -13.71 -2.46 2.75
N ASP A 70 -14.60 -3.36 3.16
CA ASP A 70 -14.77 -4.69 2.55
C ASP A 70 -13.43 -5.48 2.43
N GLY A 71 -12.58 -5.37 3.44
CA GLY A 71 -11.28 -6.05 3.49
C GLY A 71 -10.17 -5.42 2.64
N LEU A 72 -10.44 -4.35 1.90
CA LEU A 72 -9.44 -3.63 1.12
C LEU A 72 -9.02 -2.34 1.82
N ASP A 73 -7.74 -2.02 1.75
CA ASP A 73 -7.21 -0.77 2.29
C ASP A 73 -7.74 0.43 1.49
N VAL A 74 -7.99 1.55 2.17
CA VAL A 74 -8.25 2.83 1.52
C VAL A 74 -6.93 3.57 1.35
N PHE A 75 -6.62 3.94 0.11
CA PHE A 75 -5.32 4.50 -0.28
C PHE A 75 -4.98 5.78 0.49
N ARG A 76 -3.76 5.84 0.98
CA ARG A 76 -3.19 6.99 1.72
C ARG A 76 -4.02 7.47 2.91
N THR A 77 -4.87 6.61 3.47
CA THR A 77 -5.54 6.91 4.74
C THR A 77 -4.67 6.45 5.89
N SER A 78 -4.16 7.41 6.64
CA SER A 78 -3.37 7.15 7.84
C SER A 78 -3.59 8.28 8.81
N LEU A 79 -4.01 7.95 10.03
CA LEU A 79 -4.11 8.88 11.14
C LEU A 79 -3.25 8.40 12.29
N LYS A 80 -2.42 9.27 12.83
CA LYS A 80 -1.56 9.02 13.97
C LYS A 80 -2.05 9.82 15.17
N ILE A 81 -2.17 9.17 16.31
CA ILE A 81 -2.47 9.82 17.59
C ILE A 81 -1.27 9.62 18.50
N GLY A 82 -0.59 10.73 18.80
CA GLY A 82 0.49 10.77 19.76
C GLY A 82 -0.05 10.95 21.17
N MET A 83 0.54 10.23 22.13
CA MET A 83 0.23 10.28 23.55
C MET A 83 1.53 10.37 24.35
N ASP A 84 1.50 11.02 25.48
CA ASP A 84 2.61 10.97 26.43
C ASP A 84 2.69 9.60 27.14
N ARG A 85 3.65 9.43 28.03
CA ARG A 85 3.83 8.17 28.79
C ARG A 85 2.72 7.91 29.81
N THR A 86 1.92 8.91 30.13
CA THR A 86 0.70 8.78 30.96
C THR A 86 -0.55 8.48 30.14
N THR A 87 -0.37 8.24 28.83
CA THR A 87 -1.44 8.01 27.85
C THR A 87 -2.34 9.22 27.58
N THR A 88 -1.89 10.44 27.94
CA THR A 88 -2.62 11.67 27.60
C THR A 88 -2.39 12.01 26.11
N PRO A 89 -3.45 12.18 25.30
CA PRO A 89 -3.30 12.57 23.90
C PRO A 89 -2.67 13.96 23.77
N THR A 90 -1.61 14.05 22.96
CA THR A 90 -0.84 15.29 22.74
C THR A 90 -0.91 15.81 21.32
N MET A 91 -1.14 14.91 20.34
CA MET A 91 -1.24 15.29 18.92
C MET A 91 -2.11 14.32 18.14
N ALA A 92 -2.68 14.81 17.05
CA ALA A 92 -3.25 14.01 15.98
C ALA A 92 -2.74 14.53 14.62
N SER A 93 -2.34 13.62 13.74
CA SER A 93 -1.77 13.97 12.44
C SER A 93 -2.17 12.96 11.38
N GLY A 94 -2.40 13.43 10.17
CA GLY A 94 -2.82 12.60 9.04
C GLY A 94 -4.28 12.83 8.67
N SER A 95 -4.83 11.93 7.85
CA SER A 95 -6.19 12.03 7.35
C SER A 95 -6.83 10.66 7.16
N LEU A 96 -8.15 10.66 7.24
CA LEU A 96 -9.01 9.53 6.88
C LEU A 96 -10.00 9.98 5.80
N ALA A 97 -10.43 9.06 4.95
CA ALA A 97 -11.47 9.33 3.98
C ALA A 97 -12.80 9.55 4.69
N VAL A 98 -13.50 10.63 4.36
CA VAL A 98 -14.80 11.00 4.94
C VAL A 98 -15.95 10.32 4.21
N ASN A 99 -15.82 10.16 2.90
CA ASN A 99 -16.80 9.51 2.05
C ASN A 99 -16.33 8.10 1.70
N ILE A 100 -16.83 7.12 2.46
CA ILE A 100 -16.37 5.73 2.41
C ILE A 100 -17.32 4.81 1.65
N THR A 101 -18.33 5.36 0.98
CA THR A 101 -19.24 4.58 0.17
C THR A 101 -18.62 4.29 -1.18
N PRO A 102 -18.50 3.02 -1.61
CA PRO A 102 -18.03 2.69 -2.94
C PRO A 102 -18.93 3.28 -4.03
N VAL A 103 -18.35 3.89 -5.06
CA VAL A 103 -19.08 4.37 -6.25
C VAL A 103 -19.51 3.16 -7.10
N THR A 104 -18.68 2.13 -7.14
CA THR A 104 -18.91 0.81 -7.73
C THR A 104 -18.06 -0.20 -6.99
N SER A 105 -18.45 -1.46 -6.99
CA SER A 105 -17.64 -2.58 -6.47
C SER A 105 -16.78 -3.24 -7.55
N ASP A 106 -17.04 -2.93 -8.83
CA ASP A 106 -16.42 -3.63 -9.95
C ASP A 106 -15.07 -3.01 -10.31
N PHE A 107 -14.05 -3.83 -10.30
CA PHE A 107 -12.74 -3.48 -10.83
C PHE A 107 -12.75 -3.61 -12.35
N ALA A 108 -12.66 -2.48 -13.06
CA ALA A 108 -12.70 -2.44 -14.53
C ALA A 108 -11.50 -3.14 -15.19
N LEU A 109 -10.40 -3.29 -14.46
CA LEU A 109 -9.18 -3.99 -14.89
C LEU A 109 -8.95 -5.20 -13.99
N ASP A 110 -8.24 -6.19 -14.50
CA ASP A 110 -7.59 -7.20 -13.68
C ASP A 110 -6.17 -6.76 -13.29
N GLU A 111 -5.49 -7.56 -12.48
CA GLU A 111 -4.14 -7.26 -12.00
C GLU A 111 -3.12 -7.12 -13.14
N THR A 112 -3.25 -7.94 -14.18
CA THR A 112 -2.32 -7.95 -15.31
C THR A 112 -2.51 -6.72 -16.18
N ALA A 113 -3.76 -6.34 -16.43
CA ALA A 113 -4.12 -5.13 -17.16
C ALA A 113 -3.70 -3.85 -16.38
N ALA A 114 -3.81 -3.87 -15.04
CA ALA A 114 -3.36 -2.76 -14.20
C ALA A 114 -1.84 -2.55 -14.30
N VAL A 115 -1.03 -3.62 -14.23
CA VAL A 115 0.42 -3.54 -14.40
C VAL A 115 0.77 -3.08 -15.82
N ALA A 116 0.10 -3.59 -16.85
CA ALA A 116 0.32 -3.14 -18.22
C ALA A 116 -0.03 -1.65 -18.41
N ALA A 117 -1.08 -1.16 -17.75
CA ALA A 117 -1.46 0.25 -17.80
C ALA A 117 -0.42 1.14 -17.10
N ALA A 118 0.07 0.72 -15.92
CA ALA A 118 1.12 1.43 -15.19
C ALA A 118 2.42 1.51 -16.00
N PHE A 119 2.83 0.40 -16.62
CA PHE A 119 4.01 0.36 -17.48
C PHE A 119 3.88 1.32 -18.68
N ARG A 120 2.70 1.38 -19.31
CA ARG A 120 2.43 2.36 -20.40
C ARG A 120 2.48 3.80 -19.90
N ALA A 121 1.98 4.08 -18.70
CA ALA A 121 1.99 5.43 -18.11
C ALA A 121 3.40 5.98 -17.89
N MET A 122 4.40 5.11 -17.69
CA MET A 122 5.81 5.50 -17.61
C MET A 122 6.43 5.90 -18.97
N LYS A 123 5.67 5.89 -20.06
CA LYS A 123 6.18 6.10 -21.44
C LYS A 123 7.22 5.06 -21.86
N SER A 124 7.24 3.93 -21.22
CA SER A 124 8.22 2.86 -21.43
C SER A 124 7.80 1.87 -22.52
N GLY A 125 6.86 2.25 -23.37
CA GLY A 125 6.37 1.42 -24.46
C GLY A 125 4.99 0.79 -24.20
N GLN A 126 4.49 0.04 -25.18
CA GLN A 126 3.25 -0.72 -25.04
C GLN A 126 3.57 -2.13 -24.54
N VAL A 127 3.02 -2.47 -23.37
CA VAL A 127 3.05 -3.84 -22.87
C VAL A 127 1.75 -4.53 -23.23
N VAL A 128 1.87 -5.67 -23.93
CA VAL A 128 0.73 -6.52 -24.24
C VAL A 128 0.32 -7.26 -22.97
N VAL A 129 -0.96 -7.17 -22.60
CA VAL A 129 -1.50 -7.75 -21.34
C VAL A 129 -1.22 -9.23 -21.23
N GLU A 130 -1.25 -9.97 -22.35
CA GLU A 130 -0.98 -11.41 -22.40
C GLU A 130 0.45 -11.77 -22.01
N ARG A 131 1.36 -10.81 -22.01
CA ARG A 131 2.76 -11.00 -21.60
C ARG A 131 2.98 -10.77 -20.11
N VAL A 132 2.02 -10.17 -19.42
CA VAL A 132 2.06 -10.01 -17.97
C VAL A 132 1.53 -11.28 -17.33
N ARG A 133 2.29 -11.85 -16.41
CA ARG A 133 1.93 -13.08 -15.69
C ARG A 133 2.08 -12.90 -14.20
N ARG A 134 1.09 -13.38 -13.45
CA ARG A 134 1.19 -13.50 -12.02
C ARG A 134 2.13 -14.64 -11.66
N THR A 135 3.12 -14.35 -10.82
CA THR A 135 4.13 -15.34 -10.37
C THR A 135 3.89 -15.80 -8.94
N GLY A 136 3.11 -15.04 -8.15
CA GLY A 136 2.80 -15.42 -6.78
C GLY A 136 1.97 -14.39 -6.03
N GLY A 137 1.69 -14.70 -4.76
CA GLY A 137 1.18 -13.76 -3.77
C GLY A 137 2.32 -13.32 -2.86
N LEU A 138 2.27 -12.08 -2.42
CA LEU A 138 3.18 -11.50 -1.44
C LEU A 138 2.41 -11.17 -0.15
N GLU A 139 3.15 -10.86 0.91
CA GLU A 139 2.55 -10.37 2.15
C GLU A 139 1.75 -9.08 1.93
N ALA A 140 0.86 -8.77 2.86
CA ALA A 140 0.00 -7.59 2.86
C ALA A 140 -0.93 -7.46 1.63
N GLY A 141 -1.28 -8.59 0.98
CA GLY A 141 -2.26 -8.63 -0.11
C GLY A 141 -1.71 -8.20 -1.47
N TYR A 142 -0.39 -8.12 -1.62
CA TYR A 142 0.24 -7.89 -2.92
C TYR A 142 0.29 -9.17 -3.75
N ALA A 143 0.14 -9.01 -5.07
CA ALA A 143 0.49 -10.00 -6.06
C ALA A 143 1.84 -9.64 -6.70
N ALA A 144 2.67 -10.65 -6.99
CA ALA A 144 3.88 -10.50 -7.77
C ALA A 144 3.58 -10.85 -9.24
N LEU A 145 4.00 -9.96 -10.15
CA LEU A 145 3.80 -10.12 -11.59
C LEU A 145 5.10 -9.89 -12.35
N THR A 146 5.29 -10.63 -13.43
CA THR A 146 6.41 -10.44 -14.35
C THR A 146 5.89 -10.17 -15.75
N VAL A 147 6.69 -9.49 -16.56
CA VAL A 147 6.48 -9.37 -17.99
C VAL A 147 7.36 -10.41 -18.67
N GLN A 148 6.76 -11.36 -19.39
CA GLN A 148 7.53 -12.35 -20.14
C GLN A 148 8.24 -11.67 -21.31
N GLY A 149 9.51 -11.99 -21.49
CA GLY A 149 10.30 -11.55 -22.63
C GLY A 149 9.67 -12.00 -23.95
N ARG A 150 10.03 -11.32 -25.04
CA ARG A 150 9.59 -11.69 -26.39
C ARG A 150 10.11 -13.10 -26.71
N PRO A 151 9.28 -14.01 -27.25
CA PRO A 151 9.78 -15.23 -27.89
C PRO A 151 10.77 -14.88 -29.00
N ALA A 152 11.87 -15.63 -29.09
CA ALA A 152 12.93 -15.36 -30.09
C ALA A 152 12.43 -15.33 -31.55
N ASP A 153 11.33 -16.00 -31.81
CA ASP A 153 10.71 -16.23 -33.10
C ASP A 153 9.51 -15.31 -33.41
N ALA A 154 9.14 -14.40 -32.52
CA ALA A 154 8.02 -13.48 -32.77
C ALA A 154 8.41 -12.37 -33.77
N PRO A 155 7.57 -12.07 -34.80
CA PRO A 155 7.90 -11.03 -35.77
C PRO A 155 8.03 -9.65 -35.10
N ALA A 156 8.98 -8.85 -35.60
CA ALA A 156 9.33 -7.54 -35.07
C ALA A 156 8.17 -6.53 -35.08
N ALA A 157 7.13 -6.75 -35.90
CA ALA A 157 6.03 -5.81 -36.15
C ALA A 157 4.95 -5.73 -35.03
N VAL A 158 5.02 -6.57 -34.00
CA VAL A 158 3.99 -6.60 -32.95
C VAL A 158 4.40 -5.78 -31.71
N VAL A 159 5.50 -5.08 -31.75
CA VAL A 159 6.08 -4.48 -30.55
C VAL A 159 6.33 -3.00 -30.75
N GLY A 160 5.49 -2.17 -30.18
CA GLY A 160 5.89 -0.83 -29.75
C GLY A 160 6.79 -0.88 -28.52
N GLU A 161 7.65 -1.90 -28.42
CA GLU A 161 8.78 -1.87 -27.50
C GLU A 161 9.77 -0.85 -28.03
N GLN A 162 9.89 0.28 -27.35
CA GLN A 162 11.16 1.00 -27.44
C GLN A 162 12.21 -0.02 -27.00
N ALA A 163 13.07 -0.40 -27.93
CA ALA A 163 14.13 -1.36 -27.69
C ALA A 163 14.86 -0.96 -26.40
N GLY A 164 14.93 -1.87 -25.45
CA GLY A 164 15.77 -1.70 -24.28
C GLY A 164 15.11 -1.41 -22.94
N VAL A 165 13.79 -1.33 -22.82
CA VAL A 165 13.13 -1.15 -21.52
C VAL A 165 12.49 -2.45 -21.04
N SER A 166 12.85 -2.91 -19.85
CA SER A 166 12.32 -4.12 -19.23
C SER A 166 12.05 -3.89 -17.74
N LEU A 167 11.23 -4.74 -17.13
CA LEU A 167 11.16 -4.77 -15.68
C LEU A 167 12.50 -5.28 -15.13
N SER A 168 13.10 -4.54 -14.20
CA SER A 168 14.31 -4.94 -13.48
C SER A 168 14.03 -5.97 -12.39
N GLY A 169 12.75 -6.20 -12.07
CA GLY A 169 12.28 -7.18 -11.10
C GLY A 169 10.76 -7.41 -11.23
N PRO A 170 10.17 -8.28 -10.42
CA PRO A 170 8.73 -8.48 -10.42
C PRO A 170 7.99 -7.18 -10.04
N ALA A 171 6.98 -6.81 -10.82
CA ALA A 171 6.03 -5.79 -10.43
C ALA A 171 5.18 -6.29 -9.24
N ARG A 172 4.75 -5.38 -8.39
CA ARG A 172 3.86 -5.67 -7.27
C ARG A 172 2.54 -4.96 -7.48
N SER A 173 1.44 -5.66 -7.33
CA SER A 173 0.09 -5.10 -7.48
C SER A 173 -0.78 -5.44 -6.29
N LYS A 174 -1.61 -4.50 -5.86
CA LYS A 174 -2.56 -4.67 -4.77
C LYS A 174 -3.87 -3.96 -5.07
N ARG A 175 -4.99 -4.65 -4.84
CA ARG A 175 -6.31 -4.03 -4.86
C ARG A 175 -6.50 -3.12 -3.66
N LEU A 176 -7.12 -1.97 -3.89
CA LEU A 176 -7.45 -1.01 -2.84
C LEU A 176 -8.63 -0.11 -3.27
N TRP A 177 -9.08 0.70 -2.33
CA TRP A 177 -10.01 1.78 -2.60
C TRP A 177 -9.26 3.11 -2.74
N TYR A 178 -9.47 3.81 -3.84
CA TYR A 178 -8.99 5.18 -4.00
C TYR A 178 -10.07 6.16 -3.51
N PRO A 179 -9.77 7.06 -2.54
CA PRO A 179 -10.74 8.03 -2.04
C PRO A 179 -10.97 9.15 -3.06
N GLY A 180 -12.07 9.08 -3.77
CA GLY A 180 -12.52 10.10 -4.71
C GLY A 180 -13.50 11.09 -4.08
N PRO A 181 -13.83 12.19 -4.78
CA PRO A 181 -14.72 13.23 -4.26
C PRO A 181 -16.17 12.72 -4.06
N ARG A 182 -16.59 11.74 -4.82
CA ARG A 182 -17.94 11.15 -4.74
C ARG A 182 -18.04 9.87 -3.93
N GLY A 183 -16.89 9.32 -3.49
CA GLY A 183 -16.81 8.05 -2.76
C GLY A 183 -15.59 7.26 -3.16
N LEU A 184 -15.55 6.00 -2.72
CA LEU A 184 -14.43 5.11 -2.97
C LEU A 184 -14.50 4.56 -4.40
N ILE A 185 -13.37 4.59 -5.09
CA ILE A 185 -13.20 4.08 -6.45
C ILE A 185 -12.32 2.84 -6.37
N PRO A 186 -12.72 1.69 -6.96
CA PRO A 186 -11.86 0.52 -7.01
C PRO A 186 -10.63 0.80 -7.86
N ALA A 187 -9.45 0.52 -7.32
CA ALA A 187 -8.17 0.83 -7.94
C ALA A 187 -7.11 -0.23 -7.64
N TYR A 188 -6.05 -0.21 -8.41
CA TYR A 188 -4.84 -0.98 -8.14
C TYR A 188 -3.71 -0.04 -7.75
N TYR A 189 -2.99 -0.39 -6.72
CA TYR A 189 -1.69 0.17 -6.42
C TYR A 189 -0.64 -0.72 -7.06
N VAL A 190 0.18 -0.15 -7.93
CA VAL A 190 1.20 -0.88 -8.68
C VAL A 190 2.57 -0.28 -8.39
N GLU A 191 3.49 -1.12 -7.96
CA GLU A 191 4.91 -0.79 -7.84
C GLU A 191 5.66 -1.55 -8.94
N LEU A 192 6.49 -0.85 -9.69
CA LEU A 192 7.34 -1.47 -10.70
C LEU A 192 8.66 -0.72 -10.85
N SER A 193 9.70 -1.47 -11.12
CA SER A 193 11.04 -0.96 -11.39
C SER A 193 11.40 -1.29 -12.83
N VAL A 194 11.82 -0.29 -13.58
CA VAL A 194 12.25 -0.46 -14.97
C VAL A 194 13.72 -0.15 -15.10
N GLY A 195 14.42 -0.97 -15.90
CA GLY A 195 15.78 -0.76 -16.31
C GLY A 195 15.87 -0.68 -17.83
N ARG A 196 16.84 0.07 -18.33
CA ARG A 196 17.23 0.04 -19.74
C ARG A 196 18.38 -0.95 -19.90
N SER A 197 18.39 -1.68 -20.99
CA SER A 197 19.44 -2.67 -21.27
C SER A 197 20.80 -2.04 -21.50
N ASP A 198 20.83 -0.74 -21.79
CA ASP A 198 22.03 0.07 -22.07
C ASP A 198 22.40 1.02 -20.92
N ASP A 199 21.65 1.03 -19.82
CA ASP A 199 21.84 1.92 -18.69
C ASP A 199 21.91 1.14 -17.38
N THR A 200 22.82 1.53 -16.50
CA THR A 200 22.92 0.99 -15.12
C THR A 200 21.91 1.62 -14.19
N GLN A 201 21.12 2.59 -14.66
CA GLN A 201 20.13 3.29 -13.86
C GLN A 201 18.77 2.58 -13.91
N THR A 202 18.18 2.39 -12.73
CA THR A 202 16.85 1.81 -12.56
C THR A 202 15.90 2.89 -12.07
N ASP A 203 14.77 3.05 -12.73
CA ASP A 203 13.69 3.95 -12.31
C ASP A 203 12.64 3.17 -11.54
N ASP A 204 12.39 3.55 -10.28
CA ASP A 204 11.38 2.97 -9.42
C ASP A 204 10.14 3.87 -9.40
N CYS A 205 8.98 3.29 -9.71
CA CYS A 205 7.72 4.02 -9.72
C CYS A 205 6.61 3.25 -9.02
N ALA A 206 5.68 3.99 -8.40
CA ALA A 206 4.46 3.50 -7.80
C ALA A 206 3.24 4.22 -8.40
N PHE A 207 2.19 3.47 -8.77
CA PHE A 207 0.96 3.94 -9.40
C PHE A 207 -0.30 3.46 -8.67
#